data_dfc6bc9e6d4bd96d2cdd87d02a0e95c3
#
_entry.id   dfc6bc9e6d4bd96d2cdd87d02a0e95c3
#
_cell.length_a   1.000
_cell.length_b   1.000
_cell.length_c   1.000
_cell.angle_alpha   90.00
_cell.angle_beta   90.00
_cell.angle_gamma   90.00
#
_symmetry.space_group_name_H-M   'P 1'
#
loop_
_entity.id
_entity.type
_entity.pdbx_description
1 polymer ?
#
loop_
_entity_poly.entity_id
_entity_poly.type
_entity_poly.pdbx_seq_one_letter_code
_entity_poly.pdbx_strand_id
1 'polypeptide(L)'
;GEIVRIRDESTYRGVPEPRIHTKLNDFPSYGEQMIKFCEEIGFTLMPWQQWLAHHTLKYKPDGRWCHPVVTLLCSRQQGKSTFMALQILFRIYVLEEKLQVHTAHKLTTSAELFYKIYGIIEQNPRLAAEFTKKLESKGFQELQFTKGRRYIVRANNSAGRGIAAPETIHLDEAREYKDEDVWSALRYTQMASANPQIWVYSNAGDQHSIVLNKLRERAMAAIFGGNDDIGWFEWSAPIGIKFDNSPAFWLGVCQANPSLGITVHPD
;
A
#
# COMPACT_ATOMS: atom_id res chain seq x y z
N GLY A 1 -21.35 33.53 -7.48
CA GLY A 1 -21.33 32.11 -7.66
C GLY A 1 -22.00 31.46 -6.46
N GLU A 2 -23.15 30.83 -6.64
CA GLU A 2 -23.75 30.03 -5.60
C GLU A 2 -22.78 28.92 -5.25
N ILE A 3 -22.31 28.95 -4.00
CA ILE A 3 -21.68 27.78 -3.40
C ILE A 3 -22.77 26.74 -3.39
N VAL A 4 -22.67 25.76 -4.30
CA VAL A 4 -23.52 24.58 -4.29
C VAL A 4 -23.38 23.99 -2.89
N ARG A 5 -24.43 24.07 -2.08
CA ARG A 5 -24.46 23.41 -0.79
C ARG A 5 -24.27 21.92 -1.07
N ILE A 6 -23.13 21.43 -0.71
CA ILE A 6 -22.86 20.02 -0.65
C ILE A 6 -23.99 19.43 0.18
N ARG A 7 -24.79 18.55 -0.42
CA ARG A 7 -25.75 17.74 0.34
C ARG A 7 -24.95 17.10 1.44
N ASP A 8 -25.52 17.14 2.62
CA ASP A 8 -24.96 16.63 3.87
C ASP A 8 -23.97 15.47 3.62
N GLU A 9 -22.68 15.75 3.73
CA GLU A 9 -21.61 14.78 3.52
C GLU A 9 -21.79 13.53 4.38
N SER A 10 -22.58 13.64 5.46
CA SER A 10 -22.89 12.54 6.36
C SER A 10 -23.66 11.39 5.68
N THR A 11 -24.28 11.62 4.51
CA THR A 11 -25.07 10.60 3.80
C THR A 11 -24.26 9.81 2.77
N TYR A 12 -23.06 10.27 2.39
CA TYR A 12 -22.24 9.61 1.40
C TYR A 12 -21.11 8.80 2.05
N ARG A 13 -20.93 7.56 1.61
CA ARG A 13 -19.89 6.65 2.07
C ARG A 13 -19.00 6.26 0.91
N GLY A 14 -17.69 6.19 1.16
CA GLY A 14 -16.74 5.64 0.22
C GLY A 14 -17.10 4.20 -0.14
N VAL A 15 -16.85 3.83 -1.40
CA VAL A 15 -17.07 2.46 -1.89
C VAL A 15 -15.90 1.58 -1.42
N PRO A 16 -16.15 0.50 -0.65
CA PRO A 16 -15.09 -0.36 -0.14
C PRO A 16 -14.33 -1.10 -1.24
N GLU A 17 -15.01 -1.50 -2.31
CA GLU A 17 -14.39 -2.20 -3.42
C GLU A 17 -13.78 -1.23 -4.43
N PRO A 18 -12.60 -1.53 -4.99
CA PRO A 18 -12.02 -0.68 -6.03
C PRO A 18 -12.84 -0.75 -7.30
N ARG A 19 -12.94 0.36 -8.03
CA ARG A 19 -13.65 0.40 -9.31
C ARG A 19 -12.96 -0.47 -10.35
N ILE A 20 -11.63 -0.50 -10.35
CA ILE A 20 -10.83 -1.34 -11.23
C ILE A 20 -9.97 -2.27 -10.39
N HIS A 21 -10.04 -3.54 -10.66
CA HIS A 21 -9.17 -4.53 -10.02
C HIS A 21 -8.95 -5.73 -10.94
N THR A 22 -7.82 -6.40 -10.75
CA THR A 22 -7.50 -7.66 -11.39
C THR A 22 -8.37 -8.78 -10.84
N LYS A 23 -8.38 -9.94 -11.51
CA LYS A 23 -9.25 -11.06 -11.16
C LYS A 23 -9.06 -11.48 -9.71
N LEU A 24 -10.17 -11.68 -9.02
CA LEU A 24 -10.18 -12.23 -7.66
C LEU A 24 -10.16 -13.76 -7.71
N ASN A 25 -9.77 -14.37 -6.60
CA ASN A 25 -9.75 -15.81 -6.42
C ASN A 25 -10.24 -16.18 -5.02
N ASP A 26 -10.44 -17.48 -4.76
CA ASP A 26 -10.93 -18.01 -3.49
C ASP A 26 -9.82 -18.65 -2.64
N PHE A 27 -8.57 -18.38 -2.92
CA PHE A 27 -7.46 -18.86 -2.11
C PHE A 27 -7.52 -18.29 -0.69
N PRO A 28 -6.97 -19.01 0.30
CA PRO A 28 -6.91 -18.49 1.67
C PRO A 28 -6.03 -17.24 1.75
N SER A 29 -6.29 -16.41 2.76
CA SER A 29 -5.64 -15.11 2.94
C SER A 29 -5.19 -14.90 4.37
N TYR A 30 -4.09 -14.16 4.55
CA TYR A 30 -3.69 -13.63 5.85
C TYR A 30 -4.43 -12.33 6.22
N GLY A 31 -5.36 -11.88 5.39
CA GLY A 31 -6.06 -10.60 5.59
C GLY A 31 -6.80 -10.51 6.92
N GLU A 32 -7.51 -11.57 7.34
CA GLU A 32 -8.23 -11.59 8.61
C GLU A 32 -7.28 -11.53 9.81
N GLN A 33 -6.12 -12.19 9.70
CA GLN A 33 -5.07 -12.12 10.73
C GLN A 33 -4.49 -10.71 10.83
N MET A 34 -4.32 -10.00 9.71
CA MET A 34 -3.87 -8.61 9.71
C MET A 34 -4.91 -7.70 10.36
N ILE A 35 -6.18 -7.87 10.04
CA ILE A 35 -7.27 -7.08 10.65
C ILE A 35 -7.26 -7.27 12.17
N LYS A 36 -7.17 -8.50 12.64
CA LYS A 36 -7.11 -8.82 14.06
C LYS A 36 -5.88 -8.23 14.75
N PHE A 37 -4.71 -8.36 14.13
CA PHE A 37 -3.47 -7.77 14.65
C PHE A 37 -3.61 -6.26 14.82
N CYS A 38 -4.16 -5.57 13.81
CA CYS A 38 -4.39 -4.12 13.88
C CYS A 38 -5.30 -3.76 15.05
N GLU A 39 -6.39 -4.48 15.25
CA GLU A 39 -7.30 -4.25 16.38
C GLU A 39 -6.58 -4.44 17.73
N GLU A 40 -5.75 -5.47 17.85
CA GLU A 40 -4.99 -5.75 19.06
C GLU A 40 -4.00 -4.63 19.42
N ILE A 41 -3.51 -3.88 18.43
CA ILE A 41 -2.61 -2.74 18.65
C ILE A 41 -3.33 -1.38 18.60
N GLY A 42 -4.66 -1.39 18.58
CA GLY A 42 -5.49 -0.18 18.72
C GLY A 42 -5.93 0.47 17.41
N PHE A 43 -5.86 -0.24 16.29
CA PHE A 43 -6.25 0.29 14.98
C PHE A 43 -7.39 -0.54 14.37
N THR A 44 -8.48 0.12 14.02
CA THR A 44 -9.56 -0.50 13.25
C THR A 44 -9.37 -0.16 11.79
N LEU A 45 -9.14 -1.17 10.94
CA LEU A 45 -9.04 -0.98 9.51
C LEU A 45 -10.38 -0.53 8.93
N MET A 46 -10.34 0.46 8.03
CA MET A 46 -11.51 0.88 7.29
C MET A 46 -11.99 -0.24 6.33
N PRO A 47 -13.26 -0.26 5.93
CA PRO A 47 -13.79 -1.30 5.05
C PRO A 47 -12.95 -1.55 3.79
N TRP A 48 -12.48 -0.49 3.11
CA TRP A 48 -11.64 -0.64 1.92
C TRP A 48 -10.27 -1.25 2.24
N GLN A 49 -9.72 -0.93 3.41
CA GLN A 49 -8.44 -1.50 3.87
C GLN A 49 -8.59 -2.98 4.22
N GLN A 50 -9.70 -3.36 4.83
CA GLN A 50 -10.03 -4.77 5.09
C GLN A 50 -10.18 -5.56 3.79
N TRP A 51 -10.91 -5.01 2.83
CA TRP A 51 -11.06 -5.60 1.50
C TRP A 51 -9.70 -5.81 0.84
N LEU A 52 -8.86 -4.77 0.85
CA LEU A 52 -7.52 -4.81 0.27
C LEU A 52 -6.63 -5.86 0.95
N ALA A 53 -6.60 -5.88 2.29
CA ALA A 53 -5.82 -6.87 3.04
C ALA A 53 -6.24 -8.30 2.67
N HIS A 54 -7.54 -8.56 2.58
CA HIS A 54 -8.06 -9.87 2.22
C HIS A 54 -7.57 -10.31 0.85
N HIS A 55 -7.72 -9.49 -0.17
CA HIS A 55 -7.43 -9.87 -1.55
C HIS A 55 -5.95 -9.85 -1.93
N THR A 56 -5.13 -9.06 -1.24
CA THR A 56 -3.70 -8.94 -1.56
C THR A 56 -2.81 -9.92 -0.81
N LEU A 57 -3.28 -10.46 0.30
CA LEU A 57 -2.51 -11.38 1.15
C LEU A 57 -2.95 -12.85 0.96
N LYS A 58 -3.56 -13.15 -0.16
CA LYS A 58 -3.90 -14.51 -0.55
C LYS A 58 -2.66 -15.29 -0.98
N TYR A 59 -2.65 -16.57 -0.65
CA TYR A 59 -1.54 -17.47 -0.94
C TYR A 59 -2.02 -18.78 -1.54
N LYS A 60 -1.17 -19.36 -2.38
CA LYS A 60 -1.38 -20.65 -3.04
C LYS A 60 -1.04 -21.80 -2.10
N PRO A 61 -1.40 -23.07 -2.47
CA PRO A 61 -1.07 -24.25 -1.64
C PRO A 61 0.43 -24.40 -1.34
N ASP A 62 1.33 -23.91 -2.21
CA ASP A 62 2.78 -23.93 -1.99
C ASP A 62 3.27 -22.78 -1.08
N GLY A 63 2.36 -21.93 -0.57
CA GLY A 63 2.65 -20.81 0.29
C GLY A 63 3.01 -19.52 -0.45
N ARG A 64 3.18 -19.54 -1.75
CA ARG A 64 3.52 -18.34 -2.54
C ARG A 64 2.35 -17.39 -2.66
N TRP A 65 2.66 -16.10 -2.69
CA TRP A 65 1.65 -15.06 -2.90
C TRP A 65 0.93 -15.26 -4.23
N CYS A 66 -0.39 -15.10 -4.22
CA CYS A 66 -1.17 -15.07 -5.44
C CYS A 66 -0.81 -13.84 -6.30
N HIS A 67 -0.45 -12.73 -5.65
CA HIS A 67 -0.02 -11.50 -6.30
C HIS A 67 1.40 -11.13 -5.84
N PRO A 68 2.46 -11.54 -6.57
CA PRO A 68 3.82 -11.12 -6.25
C PRO A 68 4.08 -9.64 -6.44
N VAL A 69 3.29 -8.99 -7.29
CA VAL A 69 3.28 -7.54 -7.49
C VAL A 69 1.87 -7.04 -7.18
N VAL A 70 1.78 -6.07 -6.28
CA VAL A 70 0.52 -5.43 -5.90
C VAL A 70 0.63 -3.93 -6.13
N THR A 71 -0.31 -3.36 -6.85
CA THR A 71 -0.43 -1.91 -7.02
C THR A 71 -1.70 -1.41 -6.34
N LEU A 72 -1.53 -0.46 -5.45
CA LEU A 72 -2.61 0.28 -4.81
C LEU A 72 -2.64 1.70 -5.36
N LEU A 73 -3.71 2.02 -6.05
CA LEU A 73 -3.98 3.36 -6.59
C LEU A 73 -5.20 3.95 -5.92
N CYS A 74 -5.04 5.03 -5.18
CA CYS A 74 -6.15 5.82 -4.65
C CYS A 74 -5.71 7.26 -4.44
N SER A 75 -6.67 8.17 -4.28
CA SER A 75 -6.39 9.58 -4.04
C SER A 75 -5.68 9.80 -2.70
N ARG A 76 -5.16 11.02 -2.53
CA ARG A 76 -4.48 11.43 -1.28
C ARG A 76 -5.45 11.41 -0.10
N GLN A 77 -4.89 11.28 1.11
CA GLN A 77 -5.62 11.38 2.38
C GLN A 77 -6.71 10.32 2.56
N GLN A 78 -6.59 9.16 1.92
CA GLN A 78 -7.52 8.04 2.09
C GLN A 78 -7.06 7.02 3.15
N GLY A 79 -5.83 7.11 3.62
CA GLY A 79 -5.28 6.18 4.60
C GLY A 79 -4.30 5.16 4.03
N LYS A 80 -3.71 5.43 2.85
CA LYS A 80 -2.67 4.59 2.26
C LYS A 80 -1.46 4.40 3.18
N SER A 81 -0.94 5.49 3.72
CA SER A 81 0.25 5.43 4.58
C SER A 81 -0.02 4.71 5.89
N THR A 82 -1.21 4.85 6.46
CA THR A 82 -1.60 4.08 7.64
C THR A 82 -1.68 2.59 7.32
N PHE A 83 -2.28 2.23 6.20
CA PHE A 83 -2.33 0.84 5.74
C PHE A 83 -0.92 0.28 5.53
N MET A 84 -0.03 1.04 4.88
CA MET A 84 1.37 0.65 4.66
C MET A 84 2.09 0.40 5.98
N ALA A 85 1.96 1.32 6.94
CA ALA A 85 2.58 1.18 8.27
C ALA A 85 2.09 -0.08 9.00
N LEU A 86 0.78 -0.29 9.03
CA LEU A 86 0.18 -1.44 9.70
C LEU A 86 0.54 -2.76 9.01
N GLN A 87 0.62 -2.77 7.69
CA GLN A 87 1.05 -3.93 6.94
C GLN A 87 2.50 -4.30 7.24
N ILE A 88 3.40 -3.32 7.25
CA ILE A 88 4.81 -3.54 7.60
C ILE A 88 4.93 -4.16 8.98
N LEU A 89 4.23 -3.61 9.97
CA LEU A 89 4.23 -4.14 11.33
C LEU A 89 3.67 -5.57 11.38
N PHE A 90 2.56 -5.81 10.69
CA PHE A 90 1.97 -7.16 10.60
C PHE A 90 2.96 -8.17 10.02
N ARG A 91 3.64 -7.82 8.95
CA ARG A 91 4.63 -8.69 8.30
C ARG A 91 5.81 -9.00 9.22
N ILE A 92 6.26 -8.03 10.00
CA ILE A 92 7.36 -8.23 10.95
C ILE A 92 6.92 -9.04 12.16
N TYR A 93 5.82 -8.67 12.80
CA TYR A 93 5.41 -9.25 14.08
C TYR A 93 4.64 -10.56 13.97
N VAL A 94 3.86 -10.75 12.93
CA VAL A 94 3.01 -11.94 12.76
C VAL A 94 3.58 -12.89 11.71
N LEU A 95 3.89 -12.41 10.52
CA LEU A 95 4.48 -13.25 9.47
C LEU A 95 5.98 -13.52 9.70
N GLU A 96 6.60 -12.80 10.61
CA GLU A 96 8.03 -12.93 10.96
C GLU A 96 8.97 -12.75 9.76
N GLU A 97 8.59 -11.91 8.81
CA GLU A 97 9.45 -11.58 7.67
C GLU A 97 10.71 -10.85 8.14
N LYS A 98 11.85 -11.20 7.57
CA LYS A 98 13.16 -10.74 8.04
C LYS A 98 13.51 -9.34 7.56
N LEU A 99 13.04 -8.94 6.39
CA LEU A 99 13.43 -7.67 5.79
C LEU A 99 12.29 -7.03 5.03
N GLN A 100 11.89 -5.86 5.52
CA GLN A 100 10.96 -4.95 4.86
C GLN A 100 11.75 -3.76 4.36
N VAL A 101 11.63 -3.44 3.08
CA VAL A 101 12.30 -2.30 2.46
C VAL A 101 11.27 -1.27 2.01
N HIS A 102 11.48 -0.03 2.36
CA HIS A 102 10.66 1.09 1.91
C HIS A 102 11.49 2.11 1.15
N THR A 103 11.03 2.51 -0.02
CA THR A 103 11.59 3.62 -0.77
C THR A 103 10.47 4.52 -1.31
N ALA A 104 10.74 5.81 -1.38
CA ALA A 104 9.84 6.80 -1.94
C ALA A 104 10.64 7.78 -2.79
N HIS A 105 9.96 8.47 -3.70
CA HIS A 105 10.60 9.49 -4.54
C HIS A 105 11.18 10.64 -3.70
N LYS A 106 10.43 11.07 -2.67
CA LYS A 106 10.87 12.11 -1.73
C LYS A 106 11.31 11.51 -0.41
N LEU A 107 12.46 11.93 0.10
CA LEU A 107 12.96 11.53 1.42
C LEU A 107 12.00 11.91 2.56
N THR A 108 11.31 13.04 2.44
CA THR A 108 10.31 13.47 3.43
C THR A 108 9.17 12.49 3.57
N THR A 109 8.69 11.91 2.48
CA THR A 109 7.61 10.91 2.49
C THR A 109 8.04 9.65 3.22
N SER A 110 9.23 9.13 2.93
CA SER A 110 9.73 7.93 3.60
C SER A 110 10.04 8.19 5.07
N ALA A 111 10.52 9.39 5.41
CA ALA A 111 10.77 9.78 6.80
C ALA A 111 9.46 9.86 7.60
N GLU A 112 8.40 10.41 7.03
CA GLU A 112 7.08 10.47 7.67
C GLU A 112 6.56 9.07 8.03
N LEU A 113 6.67 8.12 7.11
CA LEU A 113 6.25 6.74 7.38
C LEU A 113 7.13 6.09 8.45
N PHE A 114 8.42 6.31 8.40
CA PHE A 114 9.37 5.79 9.38
C PHE A 114 9.00 6.23 10.81
N TYR A 115 8.76 7.53 11.00
CA TYR A 115 8.38 8.06 12.30
C TYR A 115 6.98 7.62 12.73
N LYS A 116 6.07 7.45 11.80
CA LYS A 116 4.74 6.88 12.07
C LYS A 116 4.83 5.47 12.62
N ILE A 117 5.60 4.61 11.96
CA ILE A 117 5.83 3.23 12.42
C ILE A 117 6.51 3.22 13.80
N TYR A 118 7.56 4.01 13.96
CA TYR A 118 8.27 4.10 15.24
C TYR A 118 7.35 4.58 16.37
N GLY A 119 6.52 5.58 16.10
CA GLY A 119 5.53 6.07 17.09
C GLY A 119 4.53 5.01 17.51
N ILE A 120 4.06 4.20 16.57
CA ILE A 120 3.15 3.07 16.88
C ILE A 120 3.84 2.06 17.80
N ILE A 121 5.10 1.74 17.52
CA ILE A 121 5.88 0.81 18.34
C ILE A 121 6.05 1.36 19.76
N GLU A 122 6.44 2.62 19.91
CA GLU A 122 6.68 3.24 21.22
C GLU A 122 5.41 3.27 22.08
N GLN A 123 4.27 3.48 21.46
CA GLN A 123 2.98 3.59 22.17
C GLN A 123 2.36 2.24 22.53
N ASN A 124 2.94 1.14 22.06
CA ASN A 124 2.39 -0.19 22.28
C ASN A 124 3.43 -1.09 22.97
N PRO A 125 3.23 -1.42 24.26
CA PRO A 125 4.18 -2.25 25.01
C PRO A 125 4.49 -3.61 24.38
N ARG A 126 3.50 -4.24 23.75
CA ARG A 126 3.67 -5.51 23.04
C ARG A 126 4.65 -5.37 21.88
N LEU A 127 4.52 -4.30 21.11
CA LEU A 127 5.43 -4.03 19.98
C LEU A 127 6.82 -3.62 20.49
N ALA A 128 6.87 -2.75 21.49
CA ALA A 128 8.11 -2.27 22.08
C ALA A 128 8.96 -3.42 22.65
N ALA A 129 8.34 -4.47 23.17
CA ALA A 129 9.03 -5.63 23.74
C ALA A 129 9.91 -6.37 22.73
N GLU A 130 9.58 -6.35 21.45
CA GLU A 130 10.36 -7.00 20.40
C GLU A 130 11.20 -6.02 19.57
N PHE A 131 11.13 -4.74 19.90
CA PHE A 131 11.95 -3.70 19.25
C PHE A 131 13.31 -3.59 19.94
N THR A 132 14.39 -3.52 19.15
CA THR A 132 15.75 -3.50 19.72
C THR A 132 16.51 -2.21 19.45
N LYS A 133 16.42 -1.63 18.24
CA LYS A 133 17.27 -0.50 17.88
C LYS A 133 16.69 0.35 16.75
N LYS A 134 16.85 1.67 16.88
CA LYS A 134 16.59 2.65 15.84
C LYS A 134 17.90 3.24 15.34
N LEU A 135 18.12 3.21 14.03
CA LEU A 135 19.27 3.83 13.36
C LEU A 135 18.77 4.91 12.40
N GLU A 136 19.43 6.07 12.45
CA GLU A 136 19.10 7.19 11.57
C GLU A 136 20.36 7.84 11.04
N SER A 137 20.40 8.06 9.72
CA SER A 137 21.36 8.93 9.04
C SER A 137 20.70 9.49 7.78
N LYS A 138 21.33 10.46 7.15
CA LYS A 138 20.76 11.08 5.95
C LYS A 138 20.55 10.06 4.84
N GLY A 139 19.30 9.88 4.40
CA GLY A 139 18.92 8.95 3.35
C GLY A 139 18.92 7.48 3.76
N PHE A 140 19.14 7.20 5.04
CA PHE A 140 19.15 5.85 5.60
C PHE A 140 18.48 5.84 6.96
N GLN A 141 17.48 4.99 7.14
CA GLN A 141 16.80 4.79 8.40
C GLN A 141 16.51 3.29 8.56
N GLU A 142 16.62 2.80 9.78
CA GLU A 142 16.40 1.39 10.08
C GLU A 142 15.79 1.21 11.46
N LEU A 143 14.82 0.29 11.53
CA LEU A 143 14.31 -0.25 12.77
C LEU A 143 14.68 -1.72 12.85
N GLN A 144 15.31 -2.12 13.96
CA GLN A 144 15.71 -3.50 14.20
C GLN A 144 14.84 -4.12 15.29
N PHE A 145 14.51 -5.38 15.10
CA PHE A 145 13.66 -6.16 16.00
C PHE A 145 14.37 -7.45 16.41
N THR A 146 13.85 -8.11 17.41
CA THR A 146 14.37 -9.43 17.81
C THR A 146 14.31 -10.42 16.64
N LYS A 147 15.08 -11.50 16.73
CA LYS A 147 15.16 -12.57 15.70
C LYS A 147 15.71 -12.07 14.35
N GLY A 148 16.45 -10.97 14.33
CA GLY A 148 17.09 -10.44 13.13
C GLY A 148 16.14 -9.78 12.13
N ARG A 149 14.92 -9.48 12.52
CA ARG A 149 13.96 -8.78 11.64
C ARG A 149 14.27 -7.30 11.56
N ARG A 150 14.09 -6.72 10.38
CA ARG A 150 14.41 -5.30 10.14
C ARG A 150 13.40 -4.64 9.20
N TYR A 151 13.19 -3.35 9.43
CA TYR A 151 12.54 -2.44 8.50
C TYR A 151 13.57 -1.37 8.13
N ILE A 152 13.83 -1.23 6.82
CA ILE A 152 14.82 -0.28 6.31
C ILE A 152 14.20 0.67 5.31
N VAL A 153 14.62 1.93 5.39
CA VAL A 153 14.26 2.99 4.46
C VAL A 153 15.51 3.38 3.67
N ARG A 154 15.36 3.46 2.35
CA ARG A 154 16.43 3.86 1.44
C ARG A 154 15.97 5.00 0.55
N ALA A 155 16.86 5.94 0.27
CA ALA A 155 16.66 6.91 -0.80
C ALA A 155 16.57 6.17 -2.15
N ASN A 156 15.79 6.72 -3.09
CA ASN A 156 15.57 6.08 -4.39
C ASN A 156 16.86 5.87 -5.19
N ASN A 157 17.84 6.76 -5.07
CA ASN A 157 19.14 6.66 -5.75
C ASN A 157 20.06 5.56 -5.18
N SER A 158 19.77 5.08 -3.98
CA SER A 158 20.49 3.98 -3.32
C SER A 158 19.62 2.74 -3.12
N ALA A 159 18.41 2.75 -3.65
CA ALA A 159 17.51 1.62 -3.59
C ALA A 159 18.16 0.37 -4.23
N GLY A 160 18.13 -0.73 -3.52
CA GLY A 160 18.76 -1.98 -3.96
C GLY A 160 20.22 -2.15 -3.55
N ARG A 161 20.93 -1.10 -3.14
CA ARG A 161 22.32 -1.21 -2.70
C ARG A 161 22.42 -1.76 -1.28
N GLY A 162 23.22 -2.81 -1.10
CA GLY A 162 23.43 -3.43 0.21
C GLY A 162 22.18 -4.11 0.79
N ILE A 163 21.18 -4.33 -0.03
CA ILE A 163 19.95 -5.04 0.33
C ILE A 163 20.02 -6.46 -0.21
N ALA A 164 19.78 -7.43 0.64
CA ALA A 164 19.82 -8.83 0.25
C ALA A 164 18.49 -9.51 0.52
N ALA A 165 17.85 -10.01 -0.55
CA ALA A 165 16.67 -10.87 -0.51
C ALA A 165 15.52 -10.37 0.39
N PRO A 166 15.04 -9.13 0.26
CA PRO A 166 13.90 -8.68 1.06
C PRO A 166 12.64 -9.46 0.71
N GLU A 167 11.88 -9.85 1.73
CA GLU A 167 10.60 -10.52 1.52
C GLU A 167 9.58 -9.56 0.94
N THR A 168 9.58 -8.29 1.39
CA THR A 168 8.64 -7.28 0.89
C THR A 168 9.36 -5.98 0.61
N ILE A 169 9.05 -5.41 -0.54
CA ILE A 169 9.45 -4.05 -0.92
C ILE A 169 8.20 -3.19 -1.02
N HIS A 170 8.29 -1.98 -0.48
CA HIS A 170 7.25 -0.97 -0.56
C HIS A 170 7.77 0.22 -1.35
N LEU A 171 7.31 0.36 -2.59
CA LEU A 171 7.64 1.46 -3.48
C LEU A 171 6.52 2.49 -3.42
N ASP A 172 6.78 3.62 -2.79
CA ASP A 172 5.80 4.70 -2.63
C ASP A 172 5.98 5.78 -3.69
N GLU A 173 4.94 6.56 -3.91
CA GLU A 173 4.92 7.64 -4.90
C GLU A 173 5.27 7.15 -6.32
N ALA A 174 4.75 6.00 -6.72
CA ALA A 174 5.15 5.37 -7.99
C ALA A 174 4.88 6.22 -9.22
N ARG A 175 3.91 7.15 -9.17
CA ARG A 175 3.64 8.11 -10.25
C ARG A 175 4.84 8.99 -10.60
N GLU A 176 5.77 9.20 -9.65
CA GLU A 176 6.92 10.09 -9.80
C GLU A 176 8.10 9.45 -10.51
N TYR A 177 8.11 8.12 -10.70
CA TYR A 177 9.21 7.42 -11.36
C TYR A 177 9.06 7.47 -12.88
N LYS A 178 10.00 8.14 -13.54
CA LYS A 178 9.99 8.45 -14.98
C LYS A 178 10.83 7.49 -15.82
N ASP A 179 11.51 6.54 -15.17
CA ASP A 179 12.26 5.46 -15.82
C ASP A 179 12.16 4.17 -14.98
N GLU A 180 12.70 3.08 -15.49
CA GLU A 180 12.59 1.77 -14.83
C GLU A 180 13.79 1.41 -13.96
N ASP A 181 14.77 2.29 -13.77
CA ASP A 181 16.03 1.95 -13.10
C ASP A 181 15.81 1.52 -11.65
N VAL A 182 15.03 2.27 -10.88
CA VAL A 182 14.71 1.92 -9.49
C VAL A 182 13.90 0.63 -9.43
N TRP A 183 12.91 0.49 -10.29
CA TRP A 183 12.09 -0.71 -10.37
C TRP A 183 12.93 -1.97 -10.63
N SER A 184 13.78 -1.93 -11.66
CA SER A 184 14.64 -3.04 -12.02
C SER A 184 15.62 -3.39 -10.91
N ALA A 185 16.22 -2.38 -10.26
CA ALA A 185 17.14 -2.58 -9.14
C ALA A 185 16.47 -3.29 -7.97
N LEU A 186 15.25 -2.85 -7.60
CA LEU A 186 14.48 -3.45 -6.51
C LEU A 186 14.07 -4.90 -6.84
N ARG A 187 13.58 -5.14 -8.06
CA ARG A 187 13.20 -6.50 -8.49
C ARG A 187 14.39 -7.44 -8.45
N TYR A 188 15.57 -6.97 -8.85
CA TYR A 188 16.79 -7.76 -8.80
C TYR A 188 17.12 -8.22 -7.37
N THR A 189 16.96 -7.35 -6.37
CA THR A 189 17.24 -7.70 -4.97
C THR A 189 16.33 -8.81 -4.45
N GLN A 190 15.13 -8.97 -5.01
CA GLN A 190 14.16 -9.98 -4.58
C GLN A 190 14.39 -11.36 -5.20
N MET A 191 15.25 -11.48 -6.20
CA MET A 191 15.44 -12.76 -6.90
C MET A 191 15.89 -13.90 -5.99
N ALA A 192 16.59 -13.59 -4.91
CA ALA A 192 17.05 -14.58 -3.93
C ALA A 192 16.04 -14.86 -2.81
N SER A 193 14.95 -14.13 -2.75
CA SER A 193 13.89 -14.36 -1.76
C SER A 193 12.99 -15.53 -2.19
N ALA A 194 12.61 -16.37 -1.24
CA ALA A 194 11.79 -17.55 -1.53
C ALA A 194 10.35 -17.20 -1.92
N ASN A 195 9.78 -16.15 -1.34
CA ASN A 195 8.41 -15.72 -1.59
C ASN A 195 8.29 -14.20 -1.52
N PRO A 196 8.86 -13.50 -2.53
CA PRO A 196 8.87 -12.04 -2.50
C PRO A 196 7.53 -11.45 -2.90
N GLN A 197 7.22 -10.29 -2.31
CA GLN A 197 6.13 -9.44 -2.76
C GLN A 197 6.63 -8.01 -2.87
N ILE A 198 6.28 -7.31 -3.95
CA ILE A 198 6.51 -5.88 -4.10
C ILE A 198 5.17 -5.15 -4.14
N TRP A 199 5.05 -4.16 -3.27
CA TRP A 199 3.91 -3.26 -3.19
C TRP A 199 4.25 -1.93 -3.82
N VAL A 200 3.36 -1.45 -4.67
CA VAL A 200 3.47 -0.17 -5.36
C VAL A 200 2.30 0.69 -4.92
N TYR A 201 2.61 1.84 -4.33
CA TYR A 201 1.60 2.77 -3.81
C TYR A 201 1.64 4.04 -4.64
N SER A 202 0.47 4.53 -5.06
CA SER A 202 0.42 5.74 -5.88
C SER A 202 -0.92 6.44 -5.83
N ASN A 203 -0.88 7.73 -6.14
CA ASN A 203 -2.03 8.46 -6.69
C ASN A 203 -2.07 8.23 -8.20
N ALA A 204 -3.09 8.78 -8.87
CA ALA A 204 -3.16 8.73 -10.32
C ALA A 204 -1.90 9.32 -10.96
N GLY A 205 -1.37 8.61 -11.95
CA GLY A 205 -0.20 9.03 -12.71
C GLY A 205 -0.55 9.90 -13.92
N ASP A 206 0.48 10.22 -14.68
CA ASP A 206 0.38 10.91 -15.96
C ASP A 206 1.20 10.17 -17.03
N GLN A 207 1.34 10.76 -18.22
CA GLN A 207 2.08 10.13 -19.33
C GLN A 207 3.56 9.90 -19.04
N HIS A 208 4.14 10.57 -18.02
CA HIS A 208 5.55 10.44 -17.63
C HIS A 208 5.75 9.44 -16.48
N SER A 209 4.70 8.87 -15.95
CA SER A 209 4.73 7.86 -14.87
C SER A 209 5.05 6.48 -15.45
N ILE A 210 6.28 6.26 -15.88
CA ILE A 210 6.66 5.09 -16.68
C ILE A 210 6.41 3.78 -15.93
N VAL A 211 6.86 3.67 -14.68
CA VAL A 211 6.68 2.46 -13.88
C VAL A 211 5.18 2.16 -13.69
N LEU A 212 4.43 3.16 -13.25
CA LEU A 212 3.00 3.01 -12.99
C LEU A 212 2.22 2.64 -14.26
N ASN A 213 2.53 3.30 -15.38
CA ASN A 213 1.85 3.05 -16.66
C ASN A 213 2.12 1.65 -17.19
N LYS A 214 3.34 1.13 -17.06
CA LYS A 214 3.65 -0.24 -17.44
C LYS A 214 2.93 -1.29 -16.58
N LEU A 215 2.85 -1.05 -15.28
CA LEU A 215 2.08 -1.92 -14.40
C LEU A 215 0.59 -1.89 -14.75
N ARG A 216 0.06 -0.71 -15.11
CA ARG A 216 -1.32 -0.58 -15.55
C ARG A 216 -1.58 -1.37 -16.84
N GLU A 217 -0.69 -1.31 -17.81
CA GLU A 217 -0.79 -2.10 -19.04
C GLU A 217 -0.86 -3.60 -18.74
N ARG A 218 0.03 -4.10 -17.87
CA ARG A 218 -0.01 -5.50 -17.42
C ARG A 218 -1.33 -5.85 -16.76
N ALA A 219 -1.84 -4.98 -15.90
CA ALA A 219 -3.10 -5.19 -15.19
C ALA A 219 -4.29 -5.23 -16.16
N MET A 220 -4.35 -4.31 -17.10
CA MET A 220 -5.41 -4.29 -18.11
C MET A 220 -5.38 -5.55 -18.98
N ALA A 221 -4.21 -5.98 -19.42
CA ALA A 221 -4.05 -7.23 -20.16
C ALA A 221 -4.54 -8.44 -19.34
N ALA A 222 -4.25 -8.49 -18.06
CA ALA A 222 -4.73 -9.54 -17.16
C ALA A 222 -6.26 -9.53 -16.99
N ILE A 223 -6.86 -8.35 -16.87
CA ILE A 223 -8.33 -8.19 -16.77
C ILE A 223 -9.02 -8.69 -18.05
N PHE A 224 -8.45 -8.43 -19.21
CA PHE A 224 -9.00 -8.81 -20.51
C PHE A 224 -8.61 -10.23 -20.98
N GLY A 225 -8.15 -11.09 -20.09
CA GLY A 225 -7.97 -12.52 -20.36
C GLY A 225 -6.53 -13.03 -20.31
N GLY A 226 -5.54 -12.20 -20.02
CA GLY A 226 -4.16 -12.61 -19.84
C GLY A 226 -3.92 -13.41 -18.56
N ASN A 227 -2.74 -14.02 -18.45
CA ASN A 227 -2.35 -14.88 -17.34
C ASN A 227 -1.38 -14.21 -16.35
N ASP A 228 -1.23 -12.89 -16.40
CA ASP A 228 -0.37 -12.16 -15.46
C ASP A 228 -0.98 -12.24 -14.04
N ASP A 229 -0.15 -12.51 -13.05
CA ASP A 229 -0.53 -12.63 -11.64
C ASP A 229 -0.46 -11.30 -10.88
N ILE A 230 -0.25 -10.20 -11.57
CA ILE A 230 -0.27 -8.87 -10.97
C ILE A 230 -1.60 -8.60 -10.26
N GLY A 231 -1.53 -8.03 -9.07
CA GLY A 231 -2.67 -7.43 -8.37
C GLY A 231 -2.71 -5.92 -8.62
N TRP A 232 -3.79 -5.44 -9.20
CA TRP A 232 -4.04 -4.02 -9.41
C TRP A 232 -5.36 -3.65 -8.75
N PHE A 233 -5.33 -2.67 -7.85
CA PHE A 233 -6.48 -2.24 -7.07
C PHE A 233 -6.57 -0.73 -7.10
N GLU A 234 -7.56 -0.23 -7.84
CA GLU A 234 -7.69 1.19 -8.16
C GLU A 234 -9.02 1.75 -7.67
N TRP A 235 -8.95 2.66 -6.72
CA TRP A 235 -10.06 3.49 -6.28
C TRP A 235 -10.02 4.80 -7.06
N SER A 236 -10.90 4.92 -8.04
CA SER A 236 -10.96 6.05 -8.95
C SER A 236 -12.39 6.27 -9.43
N ALA A 237 -12.67 7.50 -9.88
CA ALA A 237 -13.92 7.81 -10.58
C ALA A 237 -13.82 7.40 -12.06
N PRO A 238 -14.95 7.06 -12.70
CA PRO A 238 -14.97 6.83 -14.14
C PRO A 238 -14.49 8.06 -14.92
N ILE A 239 -13.84 7.80 -16.06
CA ILE A 239 -13.43 8.86 -16.98
C ILE A 239 -14.67 9.58 -17.54
N GLY A 240 -14.59 10.91 -17.66
CA GLY A 240 -15.66 11.72 -18.27
C GLY A 240 -16.83 12.04 -17.34
N ILE A 241 -16.69 11.82 -16.04
CA ILE A 241 -17.67 12.24 -15.06
C ILE A 241 -17.90 13.76 -15.15
N LYS A 242 -19.16 14.17 -15.19
CA LYS A 242 -19.53 15.59 -15.18
C LYS A 242 -19.69 16.08 -13.76
N PHE A 243 -19.15 17.26 -13.47
CA PHE A 243 -19.32 17.95 -12.19
C PHE A 243 -20.69 18.64 -12.13
N ASP A 244 -21.75 17.85 -12.14
CA ASP A 244 -23.14 18.33 -12.27
C ASP A 244 -24.03 17.98 -11.07
N ASN A 245 -23.43 17.51 -9.99
CA ASN A 245 -24.16 17.13 -8.78
C ASN A 245 -25.17 15.97 -8.99
N SER A 246 -25.09 15.24 -10.08
CA SER A 246 -25.92 14.10 -10.39
C SER A 246 -25.61 12.88 -9.52
N PRO A 247 -26.48 11.86 -9.44
CA PRO A 247 -26.15 10.60 -8.78
C PRO A 247 -24.88 9.94 -9.33
N ALA A 248 -24.63 10.04 -10.64
CA ALA A 248 -23.42 9.51 -11.27
C ALA A 248 -22.15 10.25 -10.77
N PHE A 249 -22.22 11.57 -10.62
CA PHE A 249 -21.14 12.35 -10.04
C PHE A 249 -20.82 11.89 -8.62
N TRP A 250 -21.82 11.77 -7.76
CA TRP A 250 -21.63 11.38 -6.36
C TRP A 250 -21.15 9.94 -6.22
N LEU A 251 -21.61 9.04 -7.07
CA LEU A 251 -21.07 7.68 -7.13
C LEU A 251 -19.57 7.70 -7.44
N GLY A 252 -19.16 8.51 -8.43
CA GLY A 252 -17.74 8.69 -8.78
C GLY A 252 -16.92 9.26 -7.63
N VAL A 253 -17.44 10.22 -6.88
CA VAL A 253 -16.80 10.77 -5.67
C VAL A 253 -16.59 9.65 -4.65
N CYS A 254 -17.59 8.82 -4.38
CA CYS A 254 -17.49 7.70 -3.46
C CYS A 254 -16.49 6.64 -3.94
N GLN A 255 -16.43 6.37 -5.24
CA GLN A 255 -15.49 5.42 -5.84
C GLN A 255 -14.04 5.90 -5.75
N ALA A 256 -13.80 7.21 -5.89
CA ALA A 256 -12.47 7.80 -5.81
C ALA A 256 -11.99 8.03 -4.38
N ASN A 257 -12.91 8.04 -3.42
CA ASN A 257 -12.63 8.38 -2.02
C ASN A 257 -13.18 7.30 -1.07
N PRO A 258 -12.53 6.13 -0.99
CA PRO A 258 -13.04 4.99 -0.23
C PRO A 258 -13.16 5.24 1.27
N SER A 259 -12.50 6.29 1.79
CA SER A 259 -12.55 6.68 3.20
C SER A 259 -13.63 7.73 3.50
N LEU A 260 -14.37 8.19 2.49
CA LEU A 260 -15.40 9.22 2.67
C LEU A 260 -16.45 8.76 3.66
N GLY A 261 -16.75 9.62 4.64
CA GLY A 261 -17.74 9.37 5.68
C GLY A 261 -17.34 8.32 6.72
N ILE A 262 -16.12 7.80 6.66
CA ILE A 262 -15.60 6.77 7.58
C ILE A 262 -14.46 7.33 8.41
N THR A 263 -13.56 8.08 7.79
CA THR A 263 -12.50 8.76 8.51
C THR A 263 -12.97 10.06 9.06
N VAL A 264 -12.71 10.15 10.32
CA VAL A 264 -12.29 11.33 11.02
C VAL A 264 -13.28 12.48 10.92
N HIS A 265 -13.85 12.67 12.04
CA HIS A 265 -14.39 13.96 12.42
C HIS A 265 -13.31 15.02 12.20
N PRO A 266 -13.56 16.06 11.43
CA PRO A 266 -12.71 17.23 11.46
C PRO A 266 -12.92 17.85 12.85
N ASP A 267 -11.94 17.70 13.70
CA ASP A 267 -11.76 18.59 14.84
C ASP A 267 -10.88 19.74 14.37
#